data_a48c7c229fb750ca23cfa7a6b0c130d8
#
_entry.id   a48c7c229fb750ca23cfa7a6b0c130d8
#
_cell.length_a   1.000
_cell.length_b   1.000
_cell.length_c   1.000
_cell.angle_alpha   90.00
_cell.angle_beta   90.00
_cell.angle_gamma   90.00
#
_symmetry.space_group_name_H-M   'P 1'
#
loop_
_entity.id
_entity.type
_entity.pdbx_description
1 polymer ?
#
loop_
_entity_poly.entity_id
_entity_poly.type
_entity_poly.pdbx_seq_one_letter_code
_entity_poly.pdbx_strand_id
1 'polypeptide(L)'
;MTEKLYDKDSHLKEFTGAVLSCEKTGENYTVTLDRTAFFPEGGGQQSDRGYIGEAYISDVQIKNGEILHFADKPLSVGQAYDCKLDFDFRFRNMQNHSGEHIISGIVHRLYGFNNVGFHLGAEMTMDFDGELTRRQLDEIEDLANKAVYENLPVKAYYPTDEELKSLDYRSKLDLKENVRIVEIKGVDVCACCAPHVKSTGEIGIIKILDFEKYKGGVRLLVKCGTDALRDYREKYKSVLEISNLLSAKQPEVSLSVVKLNEQLSAEKAAAAALKKRLIAEKAAGFAPQTDKTAVFEDGLDIKELQLLADALCVKAGGIRGAFSGAGGAFSFAICGEETALEDFFAKFKAAFNTRGGGRNGIRQGTVCADCAEIERLFTE
;
A
#
# COMPACT_ATOMS: atom_id res chain seq x y z
N MET A 1 -25.45 -22.96 -27.41
CA MET A 1 -24.27 -22.13 -26.99
C MET A 1 -24.75 -20.72 -26.76
N THR A 2 -24.42 -20.07 -25.69
CA THR A 2 -24.82 -18.69 -25.35
C THR A 2 -24.20 -17.70 -26.35
N GLU A 3 -25.03 -16.83 -26.96
CA GLU A 3 -24.55 -15.75 -27.83
C GLU A 3 -23.85 -14.68 -27.02
N LYS A 4 -22.60 -14.34 -27.39
CA LYS A 4 -21.74 -13.36 -26.68
C LYS A 4 -22.02 -11.94 -27.24
N LEU A 5 -22.93 -11.20 -26.61
CA LEU A 5 -23.25 -9.84 -27.02
C LEU A 5 -22.09 -8.85 -26.70
N TYR A 6 -21.31 -9.10 -25.66
CA TYR A 6 -20.14 -8.29 -25.31
C TYR A 6 -19.02 -8.29 -26.37
N ASP A 7 -18.98 -9.31 -27.24
CA ASP A 7 -18.05 -9.36 -28.39
C ASP A 7 -18.50 -8.44 -29.53
N LYS A 8 -19.82 -8.22 -29.65
CA LYS A 8 -20.40 -7.39 -30.69
C LYS A 8 -20.45 -5.90 -30.31
N ASP A 9 -20.82 -5.61 -29.06
CA ASP A 9 -20.84 -4.26 -28.51
C ASP A 9 -20.41 -4.25 -27.05
N SER A 10 -19.19 -3.78 -26.81
CA SER A 10 -18.63 -3.65 -25.46
C SER A 10 -19.40 -2.63 -24.58
N HIS A 11 -20.15 -1.71 -25.20
CA HIS A 11 -20.92 -0.65 -24.54
C HIS A 11 -22.38 -1.03 -24.27
N LEU A 12 -22.80 -2.24 -24.62
CA LEU A 12 -24.16 -2.69 -24.36
C LEU A 12 -24.40 -2.80 -22.84
N LYS A 13 -25.31 -1.97 -22.32
CA LYS A 13 -25.61 -1.84 -20.88
C LYS A 13 -26.80 -2.70 -20.48
N GLU A 14 -27.77 -2.86 -21.35
CA GLU A 14 -29.04 -3.52 -21.11
C GLU A 14 -29.38 -4.42 -22.32
N PHE A 15 -29.96 -5.57 -22.07
CA PHE A 15 -30.40 -6.52 -23.08
C PHE A 15 -31.50 -7.41 -22.51
N THR A 16 -32.19 -8.15 -23.34
CA THR A 16 -33.15 -9.18 -22.92
C THR A 16 -32.56 -10.55 -23.25
N GLY A 17 -32.54 -11.46 -22.27
CA GLY A 17 -32.07 -12.83 -22.42
C GLY A 17 -33.04 -13.86 -21.84
N ALA A 18 -33.16 -15.02 -22.49
CA ALA A 18 -33.99 -16.12 -22.01
C ALA A 18 -33.17 -17.07 -21.16
N VAL A 19 -33.71 -17.50 -20.01
CA VAL A 19 -33.05 -18.45 -19.10
C VAL A 19 -33.14 -19.85 -19.69
N LEU A 20 -31.99 -20.47 -19.94
CA LEU A 20 -31.89 -21.85 -20.42
C LEU A 20 -31.83 -22.87 -19.29
N SER A 21 -31.12 -22.51 -18.20
CA SER A 21 -31.07 -23.32 -16.98
C SER A 21 -30.94 -22.45 -15.74
N CYS A 22 -31.41 -22.95 -14.60
CA CYS A 22 -31.24 -22.33 -13.29
C CYS A 22 -31.12 -23.44 -12.23
N GLU A 23 -29.94 -23.60 -11.68
CA GLU A 23 -29.64 -24.68 -10.73
C GLU A 23 -29.15 -24.09 -9.41
N LYS A 24 -29.63 -24.63 -8.29
CA LYS A 24 -29.17 -24.20 -6.96
C LYS A 24 -27.77 -24.71 -6.69
N THR A 25 -26.85 -23.80 -6.36
CA THR A 25 -25.45 -24.10 -6.06
C THR A 25 -25.06 -23.44 -4.73
N GLY A 26 -25.13 -24.22 -3.64
CA GLY A 26 -24.95 -23.72 -2.28
C GLY A 26 -26.06 -22.72 -1.89
N GLU A 27 -25.69 -21.50 -1.52
CA GLU A 27 -26.63 -20.42 -1.19
C GLU A 27 -27.09 -19.61 -2.41
N ASN A 28 -26.41 -19.76 -3.54
CA ASN A 28 -26.66 -19.06 -4.79
C ASN A 28 -27.31 -19.96 -5.85
N TYR A 29 -27.55 -19.39 -7.02
CA TYR A 29 -28.07 -20.07 -8.20
C TYR A 29 -27.11 -19.87 -9.37
N THR A 30 -26.89 -20.92 -10.15
CA THR A 30 -26.14 -20.86 -11.40
C THR A 30 -27.11 -20.81 -12.55
N VAL A 31 -27.03 -19.75 -13.36
CA VAL A 31 -27.97 -19.45 -14.46
C VAL A 31 -27.22 -19.42 -15.77
N THR A 32 -27.78 -20.08 -16.80
CA THR A 32 -27.34 -19.93 -18.19
C THR A 32 -28.39 -19.21 -19.02
N LEU A 33 -27.95 -18.40 -19.98
CA LEU A 33 -28.81 -17.63 -20.86
C LEU A 33 -28.59 -18.03 -22.35
N ASP A 34 -29.59 -17.78 -23.19
CA ASP A 34 -29.46 -17.90 -24.66
C ASP A 34 -28.46 -16.91 -25.23
N ARG A 35 -28.39 -15.70 -24.64
CA ARG A 35 -27.47 -14.62 -24.98
C ARG A 35 -27.08 -13.83 -23.76
N THR A 36 -25.87 -13.22 -23.75
CA THR A 36 -25.41 -12.41 -22.61
C THR A 36 -24.45 -11.30 -23.04
N ALA A 37 -24.64 -10.12 -22.43
CA ALA A 37 -23.66 -9.05 -22.46
C ALA A 37 -22.74 -9.07 -21.24
N PHE A 38 -22.97 -9.91 -20.23
CA PHE A 38 -22.08 -10.10 -19.09
C PHE A 38 -20.80 -10.79 -19.54
N PHE A 39 -19.66 -10.14 -19.37
CA PHE A 39 -18.35 -10.71 -19.65
C PHE A 39 -17.93 -11.63 -18.48
N PRO A 40 -17.60 -12.89 -18.75
CA PRO A 40 -17.05 -13.79 -17.74
C PRO A 40 -15.61 -13.43 -17.40
N GLU A 41 -15.15 -13.77 -16.22
CA GLU A 41 -13.75 -13.59 -15.84
C GLU A 41 -12.82 -14.20 -16.89
N GLY A 42 -11.84 -13.41 -17.35
CA GLY A 42 -10.88 -13.86 -18.35
C GLY A 42 -9.87 -12.80 -18.75
N GLY A 43 -8.72 -13.24 -19.29
CA GLY A 43 -7.68 -12.32 -19.75
C GLY A 43 -7.11 -11.39 -18.68
N GLY A 44 -7.17 -11.79 -17.39
CA GLY A 44 -6.73 -10.98 -16.26
C GLY A 44 -7.73 -9.90 -15.82
N GLN A 45 -8.92 -9.87 -16.42
CA GLN A 45 -10.03 -8.98 -16.07
C GLN A 45 -11.10 -9.74 -15.28
N GLN A 46 -11.62 -9.11 -14.23
CA GLN A 46 -12.75 -9.61 -13.46
C GLN A 46 -14.02 -9.69 -14.31
N SER A 47 -14.92 -10.62 -13.94
CA SER A 47 -16.25 -10.74 -14.53
C SER A 47 -17.09 -9.49 -14.31
N ASP A 48 -18.10 -9.32 -15.15
CA ASP A 48 -19.13 -8.32 -14.90
C ASP A 48 -20.09 -8.73 -13.78
N ARG A 49 -20.80 -7.73 -13.31
CA ARG A 49 -21.87 -7.86 -12.35
C ARG A 49 -23.08 -7.00 -12.77
N GLY A 50 -24.23 -7.25 -12.16
CA GLY A 50 -25.46 -6.50 -12.50
C GLY A 50 -26.71 -7.28 -12.15
N TYR A 51 -27.75 -7.21 -12.94
CA TYR A 51 -29.06 -7.81 -12.65
C TYR A 51 -29.62 -8.56 -13.86
N ILE A 52 -30.27 -9.67 -13.58
CA ILE A 52 -31.17 -10.40 -14.51
C ILE A 52 -32.56 -10.36 -13.85
N GLY A 53 -33.47 -9.55 -14.36
CA GLY A 53 -34.70 -9.22 -13.64
C GLY A 53 -34.39 -8.61 -12.27
N GLU A 54 -34.84 -9.27 -11.20
CA GLU A 54 -34.57 -8.87 -9.81
C GLU A 54 -33.39 -9.63 -9.16
N ALA A 55 -32.78 -10.58 -9.85
CA ALA A 55 -31.67 -11.37 -9.35
C ALA A 55 -30.35 -10.63 -9.56
N TYR A 56 -29.58 -10.43 -8.51
CA TYR A 56 -28.25 -9.83 -8.59
C TYR A 56 -27.22 -10.87 -9.02
N ILE A 57 -26.45 -10.54 -10.04
CA ILE A 57 -25.34 -11.35 -10.56
C ILE A 57 -24.05 -10.81 -9.98
N SER A 58 -23.42 -11.60 -9.13
CA SER A 58 -22.17 -11.24 -8.43
C SER A 58 -20.91 -11.68 -9.18
N ASP A 59 -21.02 -12.70 -10.04
CA ASP A 59 -19.91 -13.30 -10.77
C ASP A 59 -20.40 -13.97 -12.05
N VAL A 60 -19.52 -14.04 -13.05
CA VAL A 60 -19.77 -14.75 -14.31
C VAL A 60 -18.51 -15.52 -14.72
N GLN A 61 -18.65 -16.82 -14.97
CA GLN A 61 -17.54 -17.72 -15.27
C GLN A 61 -17.81 -18.53 -16.54
N ILE A 62 -16.75 -19.00 -17.20
CA ILE A 62 -16.87 -20.02 -18.26
C ILE A 62 -16.47 -21.37 -17.69
N LYS A 63 -17.35 -22.36 -17.80
CA LYS A 63 -17.08 -23.74 -17.45
C LYS A 63 -17.58 -24.68 -18.53
N ASN A 64 -16.71 -25.53 -19.04
CA ASN A 64 -17.02 -26.47 -20.14
C ASN A 64 -17.61 -25.80 -21.39
N GLY A 65 -17.20 -24.55 -21.68
CA GLY A 65 -17.71 -23.78 -22.84
C GLY A 65 -19.04 -23.08 -22.60
N GLU A 66 -19.67 -23.22 -21.43
CA GLU A 66 -20.89 -22.53 -21.03
C GLU A 66 -20.59 -21.30 -20.17
N ILE A 67 -21.37 -20.23 -20.35
CA ILE A 67 -21.28 -19.01 -19.55
C ILE A 67 -22.27 -19.12 -18.39
N LEU A 68 -21.75 -19.20 -17.18
CA LEU A 68 -22.48 -19.36 -15.94
C LEU A 68 -22.57 -18.05 -15.19
N HIS A 69 -23.80 -17.59 -14.89
CA HIS A 69 -24.06 -16.38 -14.10
C HIS A 69 -24.45 -16.81 -12.68
N PHE A 70 -23.77 -16.28 -11.67
CA PHE A 70 -24.01 -16.57 -10.24
C PHE A 70 -24.99 -15.55 -9.68
N ALA A 71 -26.23 -16.01 -9.45
CA ALA A 71 -27.36 -15.20 -9.02
C ALA A 71 -27.70 -15.42 -7.54
N ASP A 72 -28.15 -14.38 -6.85
CA ASP A 72 -28.61 -14.43 -5.46
C ASP A 72 -30.03 -14.99 -5.31
N LYS A 73 -30.82 -15.01 -6.41
CA LYS A 73 -32.22 -15.47 -6.46
C LYS A 73 -32.45 -16.42 -7.64
N PRO A 74 -33.45 -17.33 -7.52
CA PRO A 74 -33.82 -18.22 -8.62
C PRO A 74 -34.51 -17.46 -9.75
N LEU A 75 -34.30 -17.93 -10.98
CA LEU A 75 -34.97 -17.45 -12.18
C LEU A 75 -35.72 -18.59 -12.86
N SER A 76 -36.87 -18.26 -13.50
CA SER A 76 -37.69 -19.26 -14.18
C SER A 76 -37.11 -19.67 -15.52
N VAL A 77 -36.88 -20.96 -15.72
CA VAL A 77 -36.39 -21.54 -16.98
C VAL A 77 -37.42 -21.31 -18.08
N GLY A 78 -36.94 -20.92 -19.26
CA GLY A 78 -37.78 -20.59 -20.46
C GLY A 78 -38.34 -19.17 -20.45
N GLN A 79 -38.19 -18.40 -19.37
CA GLN A 79 -38.64 -17.01 -19.29
C GLN A 79 -37.53 -16.06 -19.78
N ALA A 80 -37.94 -15.02 -20.51
CA ALA A 80 -37.06 -13.92 -20.86
C ALA A 80 -37.07 -12.85 -19.76
N TYR A 81 -35.91 -12.29 -19.45
CA TYR A 81 -35.71 -11.24 -18.46
C TYR A 81 -34.95 -10.08 -19.06
N ASP A 82 -35.27 -8.88 -18.60
CA ASP A 82 -34.45 -7.72 -18.83
C ASP A 82 -33.19 -7.82 -17.97
N CYS A 83 -32.05 -7.67 -18.60
CA CYS A 83 -30.72 -7.79 -17.99
C CYS A 83 -30.02 -6.41 -18.02
N LYS A 84 -29.41 -6.03 -16.93
CA LYS A 84 -28.73 -4.74 -16.75
C LYS A 84 -27.38 -4.93 -16.11
N LEU A 85 -26.33 -4.48 -16.80
CA LEU A 85 -24.95 -4.50 -16.27
C LEU A 85 -24.71 -3.32 -15.30
N ASP A 86 -23.86 -3.53 -14.29
CA ASP A 86 -23.15 -2.45 -13.62
C ASP A 86 -22.15 -1.85 -14.62
N PHE A 87 -22.64 -0.90 -15.42
CA PHE A 87 -21.84 -0.38 -16.52
C PHE A 87 -20.68 0.49 -16.05
N ASP A 88 -20.78 1.12 -14.90
CA ASP A 88 -19.67 1.92 -14.33
C ASP A 88 -18.49 0.98 -13.97
N PHE A 89 -18.78 -0.19 -13.42
CA PHE A 89 -17.78 -1.21 -13.17
C PHE A 89 -17.18 -1.79 -14.46
N ARG A 90 -18.02 -2.12 -15.45
CA ARG A 90 -17.59 -2.56 -16.78
C ARG A 90 -16.70 -1.51 -17.44
N PHE A 91 -17.11 -0.24 -17.45
CA PHE A 91 -16.39 0.84 -18.10
C PHE A 91 -15.03 1.11 -17.45
N ARG A 92 -14.97 1.08 -16.09
CA ARG A 92 -13.72 1.11 -15.34
C ARG A 92 -12.77 0.01 -15.81
N ASN A 93 -13.26 -1.22 -15.95
CA ASN A 93 -12.46 -2.35 -16.40
C ASN A 93 -11.97 -2.15 -17.83
N MET A 94 -12.84 -1.68 -18.74
CA MET A 94 -12.46 -1.37 -20.12
C MET A 94 -11.40 -0.26 -20.18
N GLN A 95 -11.51 0.80 -19.38
CA GLN A 95 -10.50 1.87 -19.31
C GLN A 95 -9.12 1.32 -18.91
N ASN A 96 -9.07 0.55 -17.83
CA ASN A 96 -7.82 -0.02 -17.32
C ASN A 96 -7.23 -1.05 -18.30
N HIS A 97 -8.04 -1.96 -18.84
CA HIS A 97 -7.57 -2.99 -19.77
C HIS A 97 -7.09 -2.38 -21.10
N SER A 98 -7.80 -1.39 -21.64
CA SER A 98 -7.34 -0.69 -22.84
C SER A 98 -6.08 0.14 -22.59
N GLY A 99 -5.93 0.69 -21.40
CA GLY A 99 -4.68 1.34 -20.96
C GLY A 99 -3.51 0.35 -20.88
N GLU A 100 -3.77 -0.89 -20.40
CA GLU A 100 -2.79 -1.97 -20.42
C GLU A 100 -2.28 -2.24 -21.82
N HIS A 101 -3.19 -2.38 -22.80
CA HIS A 101 -2.82 -2.61 -24.20
C HIS A 101 -1.94 -1.50 -24.75
N ILE A 102 -2.25 -0.23 -24.49
CA ILE A 102 -1.43 0.90 -24.93
C ILE A 102 -0.03 0.83 -24.34
N ILE A 103 0.09 0.65 -23.01
CA ILE A 103 1.39 0.55 -22.35
C ILE A 103 2.19 -0.65 -22.89
N SER A 104 1.56 -1.82 -22.96
CA SER A 104 2.20 -3.05 -23.43
C SER A 104 2.69 -2.95 -24.86
N GLY A 105 1.90 -2.36 -25.75
CA GLY A 105 2.30 -2.12 -27.14
C GLY A 105 3.47 -1.15 -27.25
N ILE A 106 3.49 -0.07 -26.48
CA ILE A 106 4.60 0.89 -26.43
C ILE A 106 5.87 0.23 -25.88
N VAL A 107 5.78 -0.49 -24.76
CA VAL A 107 6.93 -1.20 -24.14
C VAL A 107 7.51 -2.22 -25.10
N HIS A 108 6.68 -3.02 -25.74
CA HIS A 108 7.11 -4.00 -26.73
C HIS A 108 7.81 -3.34 -27.92
N ARG A 109 7.23 -2.28 -28.47
CA ARG A 109 7.79 -1.56 -29.63
C ARG A 109 9.13 -0.89 -29.32
N LEU A 110 9.29 -0.27 -28.14
CA LEU A 110 10.50 0.50 -27.81
C LEU A 110 11.63 -0.35 -27.22
N TYR A 111 11.29 -1.39 -26.47
CA TYR A 111 12.27 -2.16 -25.69
C TYR A 111 12.27 -3.65 -26.01
N GLY A 112 11.31 -4.15 -26.80
CA GLY A 112 11.17 -5.57 -27.09
C GLY A 112 10.67 -6.41 -25.91
N PHE A 113 10.26 -5.81 -24.81
CA PHE A 113 9.80 -6.53 -23.63
C PHE A 113 8.33 -6.95 -23.78
N ASN A 114 8.01 -8.11 -23.20
CA ASN A 114 6.67 -8.68 -23.23
C ASN A 114 5.96 -8.49 -21.89
N ASN A 115 4.66 -8.24 -21.95
CA ASN A 115 3.81 -8.33 -20.78
C ASN A 115 3.57 -9.81 -20.45
N VAL A 116 4.16 -10.28 -19.34
CA VAL A 116 4.09 -11.66 -18.84
C VAL A 116 3.09 -11.84 -17.69
N GLY A 117 2.50 -10.76 -17.20
CA GLY A 117 1.47 -10.79 -16.15
C GLY A 117 0.57 -9.56 -16.21
N PHE A 118 -0.74 -9.76 -16.09
CA PHE A 118 -1.72 -8.70 -15.99
C PHE A 118 -2.81 -9.09 -15.00
N HIS A 119 -3.05 -8.24 -14.02
CA HIS A 119 -4.07 -8.43 -13.01
C HIS A 119 -4.86 -7.14 -12.83
N LEU A 120 -6.16 -7.22 -13.08
CA LEU A 120 -7.11 -6.14 -12.89
C LEU A 120 -8.08 -6.49 -11.78
N GLY A 121 -7.75 -6.09 -10.56
CA GLY A 121 -8.56 -6.23 -9.36
C GLY A 121 -8.88 -4.87 -8.74
N ALA A 122 -8.68 -4.75 -7.43
CA ALA A 122 -8.75 -3.46 -6.73
C ALA A 122 -7.66 -2.50 -7.24
N GLU A 123 -6.49 -3.05 -7.56
CA GLU A 123 -5.39 -2.38 -8.23
C GLU A 123 -5.07 -3.09 -9.55
N MET A 124 -4.55 -2.34 -10.51
CA MET A 124 -4.06 -2.88 -11.77
C MET A 124 -2.54 -3.02 -11.72
N THR A 125 -2.05 -4.24 -11.92
CA THR A 125 -0.62 -4.52 -12.06
C THR A 125 -0.28 -5.15 -13.39
N MET A 126 0.91 -4.81 -13.92
CA MET A 126 1.46 -5.31 -15.17
C MET A 126 2.90 -5.76 -14.95
N ASP A 127 3.22 -6.98 -15.39
CA ASP A 127 4.56 -7.55 -15.26
C ASP A 127 5.24 -7.64 -16.63
N PHE A 128 6.43 -7.09 -16.76
CA PHE A 128 7.25 -7.17 -17.97
C PHE A 128 8.50 -8.02 -17.74
N ASP A 129 8.95 -8.72 -18.77
CA ASP A 129 10.15 -9.60 -18.76
C ASP A 129 11.47 -8.84 -18.86
N GLY A 130 11.47 -7.52 -18.81
CA GLY A 130 12.65 -6.67 -18.81
C GLY A 130 12.60 -5.56 -17.77
N GLU A 131 13.78 -5.07 -17.35
CA GLU A 131 13.89 -3.97 -16.39
C GLU A 131 13.66 -2.61 -17.08
N LEU A 132 12.89 -1.75 -16.45
CA LEU A 132 12.64 -0.38 -16.89
C LEU A 132 13.08 0.61 -15.80
N THR A 133 13.69 1.71 -16.23
CA THR A 133 14.06 2.82 -15.34
C THR A 133 12.91 3.83 -15.20
N ARG A 134 12.92 4.65 -14.15
CA ARG A 134 11.92 5.71 -13.96
C ARG A 134 11.78 6.61 -15.20
N ARG A 135 12.90 7.02 -15.80
CA ARG A 135 12.91 7.86 -17.02
C ARG A 135 12.21 7.19 -18.20
N GLN A 136 12.43 5.89 -18.39
CA GLN A 136 11.74 5.13 -19.45
C GLN A 136 10.25 5.01 -19.17
N LEU A 137 9.86 4.83 -17.90
CA LEU A 137 8.45 4.79 -17.50
C LEU A 137 7.76 6.13 -17.70
N ASP A 138 8.43 7.24 -17.44
CA ASP A 138 7.90 8.58 -17.72
C ASP A 138 7.70 8.79 -19.24
N GLU A 139 8.64 8.34 -20.08
CA GLU A 139 8.51 8.37 -21.55
C GLU A 139 7.34 7.49 -22.04
N ILE A 140 7.21 6.28 -21.49
CA ILE A 140 6.09 5.37 -21.81
C ILE A 140 4.75 6.00 -21.43
N GLU A 141 4.66 6.62 -20.24
CA GLU A 141 3.45 7.29 -19.78
C GLU A 141 3.06 8.47 -20.69
N ASP A 142 4.03 9.28 -21.08
CA ASP A 142 3.81 10.40 -22.02
C ASP A 142 3.29 9.91 -23.37
N LEU A 143 3.91 8.88 -23.94
CA LEU A 143 3.47 8.29 -25.19
C LEU A 143 2.09 7.63 -25.07
N ALA A 144 1.80 6.98 -23.94
CA ALA A 144 0.50 6.38 -23.68
C ALA A 144 -0.61 7.44 -23.62
N ASN A 145 -0.37 8.54 -22.91
CA ASN A 145 -1.34 9.64 -22.85
C ASN A 145 -1.46 10.38 -24.18
N LYS A 146 -0.40 10.46 -24.98
CA LYS A 146 -0.48 10.97 -26.35
C LYS A 146 -1.47 10.14 -27.20
N ALA A 147 -1.37 8.80 -27.14
CA ALA A 147 -2.32 7.91 -27.84
C ALA A 147 -3.77 8.09 -27.34
N VAL A 148 -3.96 8.37 -26.05
CA VAL A 148 -5.28 8.72 -25.48
C VAL A 148 -5.79 10.03 -26.09
N TYR A 149 -4.98 11.08 -26.15
CA TYR A 149 -5.38 12.40 -26.68
C TYR A 149 -5.62 12.40 -28.19
N GLU A 150 -4.95 11.51 -28.93
CA GLU A 150 -5.20 11.30 -30.36
C GLU A 150 -6.56 10.65 -30.65
N ASN A 151 -7.22 10.11 -29.62
CA ASN A 151 -8.55 9.48 -29.70
C ASN A 151 -8.66 8.43 -30.81
N LEU A 152 -7.69 7.52 -30.85
CA LEU A 152 -7.58 6.49 -31.87
C LEU A 152 -8.73 5.46 -31.74
N PRO A 153 -9.27 4.92 -32.85
CA PRO A 153 -10.25 3.86 -32.77
C PRO A 153 -9.66 2.57 -32.25
N VAL A 154 -10.38 1.90 -31.35
CA VAL A 154 -10.07 0.56 -30.84
C VAL A 154 -10.99 -0.43 -31.55
N LYS A 155 -10.41 -1.32 -32.33
CA LYS A 155 -11.14 -2.33 -33.08
C LYS A 155 -10.98 -3.70 -32.49
N ALA A 156 -12.06 -4.42 -32.31
CA ALA A 156 -12.04 -5.79 -31.86
C ALA A 156 -12.76 -6.67 -32.92
N TYR A 157 -12.07 -7.68 -33.42
CA TYR A 157 -12.59 -8.52 -34.51
C TYR A 157 -11.96 -9.92 -34.48
N TYR A 158 -12.60 -10.83 -35.20
CA TYR A 158 -12.09 -12.17 -35.46
C TYR A 158 -11.57 -12.20 -36.91
N PRO A 159 -10.23 -12.24 -37.12
CA PRO A 159 -9.65 -12.38 -38.43
C PRO A 159 -9.94 -13.76 -39.01
N THR A 160 -9.90 -13.90 -40.32
CA THR A 160 -9.88 -15.20 -40.98
C THR A 160 -8.51 -15.88 -40.68
N ASP A 161 -8.44 -17.22 -40.89
CA ASP A 161 -7.21 -17.97 -40.71
C ASP A 161 -6.05 -17.49 -41.60
N GLU A 162 -6.38 -16.95 -42.79
CA GLU A 162 -5.41 -16.40 -43.72
C GLU A 162 -4.86 -15.04 -43.23
N GLU A 163 -5.78 -14.17 -42.79
CA GLU A 163 -5.40 -12.88 -42.17
C GLU A 163 -4.59 -13.07 -40.92
N LEU A 164 -4.97 -14.02 -40.04
CA LEU A 164 -4.29 -14.30 -38.80
C LEU A 164 -2.81 -14.74 -39.02
N LYS A 165 -2.55 -15.53 -40.05
CA LYS A 165 -1.18 -15.98 -40.42
C LYS A 165 -0.26 -14.85 -40.86
N SER A 166 -0.83 -13.78 -41.41
CA SER A 166 -0.10 -12.61 -41.90
C SER A 166 -0.03 -11.47 -40.90
N LEU A 167 -0.80 -11.54 -39.83
CA LEU A 167 -0.90 -10.49 -38.81
C LEU A 167 0.22 -10.63 -37.79
N ASP A 168 0.99 -9.55 -37.61
CA ASP A 168 1.95 -9.44 -36.52
C ASP A 168 1.20 -8.94 -35.26
N TYR A 169 0.99 -9.84 -34.29
CA TYR A 169 0.23 -9.55 -33.07
C TYR A 169 0.88 -10.16 -31.84
N ARG A 170 0.73 -9.49 -30.72
CA ARG A 170 1.16 -10.01 -29.42
C ARG A 170 0.13 -11.02 -28.90
N SER A 171 0.60 -12.09 -28.27
CA SER A 171 -0.25 -13.05 -27.57
C SER A 171 0.48 -13.61 -26.35
N LYS A 172 -0.25 -13.78 -25.25
CA LYS A 172 0.24 -14.50 -24.06
C LYS A 172 0.07 -16.02 -24.16
N LEU A 173 -0.78 -16.48 -25.08
CA LEU A 173 -1.14 -17.88 -25.26
C LEU A 173 -0.88 -18.29 -26.72
N ASP A 174 -0.49 -19.53 -26.93
CA ASP A 174 -0.39 -20.14 -28.27
C ASP A 174 -1.81 -20.54 -28.73
N LEU A 175 -2.57 -19.53 -29.22
CA LEU A 175 -3.92 -19.71 -29.70
C LEU A 175 -3.88 -20.06 -31.19
N LYS A 176 -4.60 -21.13 -31.59
CA LYS A 176 -4.63 -21.62 -32.98
C LYS A 176 -5.93 -21.37 -33.70
N GLU A 177 -7.03 -21.21 -32.98
CA GLU A 177 -8.38 -21.08 -33.54
C GLU A 177 -9.21 -20.06 -32.77
N ASN A 178 -10.13 -19.37 -33.47
CA ASN A 178 -11.04 -18.40 -32.90
C ASN A 178 -10.32 -17.25 -32.11
N VAL A 179 -9.21 -16.77 -32.65
CA VAL A 179 -8.42 -15.71 -32.04
C VAL A 179 -9.11 -14.38 -32.26
N ARG A 180 -9.57 -13.76 -31.17
CA ARG A 180 -10.08 -12.40 -31.22
C ARG A 180 -8.92 -11.41 -31.11
N ILE A 181 -8.81 -10.50 -32.06
CA ILE A 181 -7.78 -9.46 -32.10
C ILE A 181 -8.36 -8.14 -31.62
N VAL A 182 -7.61 -7.44 -30.79
CA VAL A 182 -7.84 -6.04 -30.44
C VAL A 182 -6.71 -5.22 -31.05
N GLU A 183 -7.08 -4.25 -31.88
CA GLU A 183 -6.18 -3.38 -32.62
C GLU A 183 -6.37 -1.92 -32.21
N ILE A 184 -5.29 -1.28 -31.81
CA ILE A 184 -5.15 0.17 -31.66
C ILE A 184 -4.10 0.59 -32.67
N LYS A 185 -4.54 1.11 -33.80
CA LYS A 185 -3.67 1.35 -34.97
C LYS A 185 -2.42 2.15 -34.62
N GLY A 186 -1.25 1.57 -34.91
CA GLY A 186 0.06 2.19 -34.66
C GLY A 186 0.52 2.15 -33.21
N VAL A 187 -0.26 1.55 -32.31
CA VAL A 187 0.04 1.42 -30.89
C VAL A 187 0.18 -0.04 -30.48
N ASP A 188 -0.86 -0.85 -30.68
CA ASP A 188 -0.89 -2.25 -30.29
C ASP A 188 -1.80 -3.10 -31.18
N VAL A 189 -1.39 -4.35 -31.41
CA VAL A 189 -2.22 -5.41 -31.99
C VAL A 189 -2.03 -6.64 -31.11
N CYS A 190 -3.10 -7.11 -30.47
CA CYS A 190 -2.97 -8.17 -29.46
C CYS A 190 -4.17 -9.12 -29.48
N ALA A 191 -3.92 -10.39 -29.22
CA ALA A 191 -4.99 -11.37 -28.98
C ALA A 191 -5.61 -11.12 -27.59
N CYS A 192 -6.89 -10.76 -27.56
CA CYS A 192 -7.61 -10.47 -26.32
C CYS A 192 -9.11 -10.76 -26.44
N CYS A 193 -9.67 -11.43 -25.42
CA CYS A 193 -11.08 -11.79 -25.35
C CYS A 193 -11.95 -10.77 -24.59
N ALA A 194 -11.34 -9.83 -23.86
CA ALA A 194 -12.08 -8.91 -23.01
C ALA A 194 -12.73 -7.73 -23.79
N PRO A 195 -13.76 -7.11 -23.21
CA PRO A 195 -14.32 -5.88 -23.76
C PRO A 195 -13.37 -4.70 -23.56
N HIS A 196 -13.28 -3.84 -24.58
CA HIS A 196 -12.46 -2.64 -24.60
C HIS A 196 -13.31 -1.40 -24.89
N VAL A 197 -12.75 -0.23 -24.61
CA VAL A 197 -13.34 1.06 -25.07
C VAL A 197 -13.37 1.11 -26.61
N LYS A 198 -14.25 1.92 -27.19
CA LYS A 198 -14.37 2.08 -28.65
C LYS A 198 -13.31 3.03 -29.22
N SER A 199 -12.79 3.92 -28.40
CA SER A 199 -11.68 4.81 -28.77
C SER A 199 -10.77 5.07 -27.56
N THR A 200 -9.51 5.38 -27.82
CA THR A 200 -8.51 5.60 -26.75
C THR A 200 -8.85 6.82 -25.90
N GLY A 201 -9.56 7.81 -26.43
CA GLY A 201 -10.03 8.98 -25.67
C GLY A 201 -10.97 8.64 -24.52
N GLU A 202 -11.71 7.53 -24.59
CA GLU A 202 -12.59 7.08 -23.52
C GLU A 202 -11.81 6.58 -22.28
N ILE A 203 -10.52 6.30 -22.42
CA ILE A 203 -9.64 5.95 -21.29
C ILE A 203 -9.48 7.15 -20.35
N GLY A 204 -9.40 8.38 -20.92
CA GLY A 204 -9.24 9.63 -20.19
C GLY A 204 -7.79 9.91 -19.84
N ILE A 205 -7.18 9.23 -18.90
CA ILE A 205 -5.78 9.38 -18.50
C ILE A 205 -5.17 8.04 -18.09
N ILE A 206 -3.89 7.87 -18.36
CA ILE A 206 -3.09 6.73 -17.93
C ILE A 206 -2.02 7.23 -16.97
N LYS A 207 -1.89 6.63 -15.77
CA LYS A 207 -0.88 7.00 -14.78
C LYS A 207 -0.14 5.78 -14.27
N ILE A 208 1.18 5.75 -14.46
CA ILE A 208 2.08 4.80 -13.82
C ILE A 208 2.44 5.35 -12.45
N LEU A 209 1.93 4.71 -11.39
CA LEU A 209 2.08 5.20 -10.02
C LEU A 209 3.41 4.78 -9.41
N ASP A 210 3.74 3.49 -9.55
CA ASP A 210 4.92 2.89 -8.94
C ASP A 210 5.44 1.72 -9.76
N PHE A 211 6.65 1.27 -9.45
CA PHE A 211 7.27 0.10 -10.07
C PHE A 211 8.26 -0.56 -9.12
N GLU A 212 8.37 -1.87 -9.24
CA GLU A 212 9.32 -2.68 -8.46
C GLU A 212 9.98 -3.74 -9.34
N LYS A 213 11.18 -4.18 -8.94
CA LYS A 213 11.82 -5.35 -9.59
C LYS A 213 11.02 -6.61 -9.28
N TYR A 214 10.67 -7.36 -10.31
CA TYR A 214 9.85 -8.55 -10.16
C TYR A 214 10.26 -9.65 -11.13
N LYS A 215 10.62 -10.83 -10.63
CA LYS A 215 10.94 -12.05 -11.41
C LYS A 215 11.89 -11.82 -12.60
N GLY A 216 12.92 -11.01 -12.41
CA GLY A 216 13.89 -10.72 -13.47
C GLY A 216 13.49 -9.61 -14.43
N GLY A 217 12.37 -8.98 -14.22
CA GLY A 217 11.86 -7.83 -14.94
C GLY A 217 11.29 -6.76 -14.01
N VAL A 218 10.18 -6.14 -14.40
CA VAL A 218 9.53 -5.08 -13.65
C VAL A 218 8.03 -5.32 -13.50
N ARG A 219 7.50 -5.04 -12.31
CA ARG A 219 6.06 -4.91 -12.05
C ARG A 219 5.71 -3.44 -11.97
N LEU A 220 4.69 -3.04 -12.69
CA LEU A 220 4.13 -1.69 -12.66
C LEU A 220 2.81 -1.68 -11.92
N LEU A 221 2.58 -0.64 -11.11
CA LEU A 221 1.28 -0.27 -10.57
C LEU A 221 0.72 0.86 -11.43
N VAL A 222 -0.42 0.63 -12.05
CA VAL A 222 -1.01 1.57 -13.01
C VAL A 222 -2.47 1.84 -12.67
N LYS A 223 -2.92 3.04 -12.95
CA LYS A 223 -4.34 3.43 -12.90
C LYS A 223 -4.72 4.17 -14.17
N CYS A 224 -5.91 3.83 -14.71
CA CYS A 224 -6.47 4.50 -15.88
C CYS A 224 -7.84 5.10 -15.56
N GLY A 225 -8.20 6.14 -16.28
CA GLY A 225 -9.53 6.73 -16.28
C GLY A 225 -10.04 7.15 -14.90
N THR A 226 -11.19 6.59 -14.54
CA THR A 226 -11.85 6.91 -13.27
C THR A 226 -11.00 6.56 -12.03
N ASP A 227 -10.19 5.49 -12.13
CA ASP A 227 -9.29 5.11 -11.01
C ASP A 227 -8.14 6.11 -10.86
N ALA A 228 -7.57 6.60 -11.95
CA ALA A 228 -6.52 7.62 -11.92
C ALA A 228 -7.07 8.97 -11.39
N LEU A 229 -8.30 9.34 -11.78
CA LEU A 229 -8.96 10.55 -11.27
C LEU A 229 -9.26 10.44 -9.77
N ARG A 230 -9.69 9.27 -9.29
CA ARG A 230 -9.93 9.03 -7.85
C ARG A 230 -8.63 9.14 -7.07
N ASP A 231 -7.57 8.51 -7.52
CA ASP A 231 -6.23 8.59 -6.91
C ASP A 231 -5.72 10.03 -6.83
N TYR A 232 -5.89 10.80 -7.91
CA TYR A 232 -5.53 12.22 -7.91
C TYR A 232 -6.31 13.01 -6.85
N ARG A 233 -7.63 12.78 -6.74
CA ARG A 233 -8.48 13.47 -5.75
C ARG A 233 -8.06 13.15 -4.31
N GLU A 234 -7.72 11.90 -4.03
CA GLU A 234 -7.25 11.47 -2.71
C GLU A 234 -5.91 12.12 -2.36
N LYS A 235 -4.96 12.09 -3.29
CA LYS A 235 -3.65 12.75 -3.12
C LYS A 235 -3.78 14.26 -2.98
N TYR A 236 -4.64 14.89 -3.79
CA TYR A 236 -4.92 16.32 -3.70
C TYR A 236 -5.49 16.71 -2.33
N LYS A 237 -6.44 15.93 -1.81
CA LYS A 237 -7.00 16.12 -0.47
C LYS A 237 -5.92 16.05 0.60
N SER A 238 -5.06 15.04 0.56
CA SER A 238 -3.94 14.90 1.51
C SER A 238 -2.97 16.07 1.44
N VAL A 239 -2.60 16.51 0.23
CA VAL A 239 -1.72 17.70 0.05
C VAL A 239 -2.38 18.95 0.60
N LEU A 240 -3.69 19.14 0.39
CA LEU A 240 -4.44 20.28 0.92
C LEU A 240 -4.48 20.27 2.46
N GLU A 241 -4.71 19.12 3.07
CA GLU A 241 -4.68 18.96 4.52
C GLU A 241 -3.30 19.32 5.10
N ILE A 242 -2.20 18.81 4.51
CA ILE A 242 -0.83 19.14 4.93
C ILE A 242 -0.53 20.63 4.71
N SER A 243 -0.96 21.21 3.59
CA SER A 243 -0.85 22.64 3.28
C SER A 243 -1.47 23.52 4.38
N ASN A 244 -2.68 23.14 4.83
CA ASN A 244 -3.38 23.84 5.91
C ASN A 244 -2.66 23.68 7.26
N LEU A 245 -2.24 22.45 7.62
CA LEU A 245 -1.53 22.18 8.87
C LEU A 245 -0.21 22.98 8.98
N LEU A 246 0.50 23.10 7.87
CA LEU A 246 1.78 23.80 7.82
C LEU A 246 1.65 25.30 7.50
N SER A 247 0.43 25.79 7.24
CA SER A 247 0.19 27.18 6.72
C SER A 247 1.09 27.50 5.51
N ALA A 248 1.28 26.52 4.62
CA ALA A 248 2.15 26.59 3.46
C ALA A 248 1.35 26.48 2.15
N LYS A 249 1.80 27.12 1.07
CA LYS A 249 1.19 26.90 -0.25
C LYS A 249 1.46 25.47 -0.74
N GLN A 250 0.50 24.88 -1.45
CA GLN A 250 0.62 23.49 -1.92
C GLN A 250 1.96 23.16 -2.63
N PRO A 251 2.51 23.99 -3.55
CA PRO A 251 3.80 23.73 -4.16
C PRO A 251 4.99 23.75 -3.18
N GLU A 252 4.81 24.34 -2.01
CA GLU A 252 5.85 24.55 -0.99
C GLU A 252 5.75 23.55 0.17
N VAL A 253 4.78 22.62 0.14
CA VAL A 253 4.51 21.66 1.23
C VAL A 253 5.76 20.84 1.56
N SER A 254 6.45 20.29 0.56
CA SER A 254 7.66 19.50 0.78
C SER A 254 8.78 20.29 1.46
N LEU A 255 8.99 21.54 1.06
CA LEU A 255 9.97 22.44 1.69
C LEU A 255 9.58 22.77 3.14
N SER A 256 8.29 22.92 3.41
CA SER A 256 7.78 23.19 4.76
C SER A 256 7.95 22.00 5.69
N VAL A 257 7.79 20.75 5.18
CA VAL A 257 8.10 19.54 5.93
C VAL A 257 9.59 19.44 6.26
N VAL A 258 10.49 19.78 5.31
CA VAL A 258 11.93 19.81 5.56
C VAL A 258 12.26 20.79 6.67
N LYS A 259 11.75 22.05 6.60
CA LYS A 259 11.94 23.06 7.65
C LYS A 259 11.42 22.60 9.01
N LEU A 260 10.26 21.97 9.06
CA LEU A 260 9.71 21.42 10.31
C LEU A 260 10.63 20.38 10.92
N ASN A 261 11.20 19.47 10.12
CA ASN A 261 12.14 18.47 10.59
C ASN A 261 13.46 19.09 11.10
N GLU A 262 13.96 20.13 10.43
CA GLU A 262 15.13 20.88 10.90
C GLU A 262 14.86 21.58 12.23
N GLN A 263 13.71 22.24 12.37
CA GLN A 263 13.30 22.87 13.63
C GLN A 263 13.16 21.85 14.76
N LEU A 264 12.49 20.73 14.50
CA LEU A 264 12.36 19.65 15.49
C LEU A 264 13.72 19.10 15.94
N SER A 265 14.66 18.98 15.01
CA SER A 265 16.03 18.52 15.33
C SER A 265 16.78 19.54 16.16
N ALA A 266 16.65 20.84 15.86
CA ALA A 266 17.25 21.92 16.64
C ALA A 266 16.66 22.00 18.06
N GLU A 267 15.33 21.91 18.19
CA GLU A 267 14.66 21.88 19.51
C GLU A 267 15.08 20.68 20.35
N LYS A 268 15.18 19.49 19.75
CA LYS A 268 15.70 18.30 20.46
C LYS A 268 17.15 18.51 20.95
N ALA A 269 18.00 19.11 20.12
CA ALA A 269 19.37 19.39 20.50
C ALA A 269 19.45 20.44 21.62
N ALA A 270 18.63 21.51 21.54
CA ALA A 270 18.54 22.54 22.59
C ALA A 270 18.03 21.95 23.91
N ALA A 271 16.99 21.12 23.88
CA ALA A 271 16.48 20.45 25.07
C ALA A 271 17.54 19.53 25.71
N ALA A 272 18.28 18.76 24.89
CA ALA A 272 19.37 17.90 25.40
C ALA A 272 20.51 18.75 26.04
N ALA A 273 20.87 19.88 25.43
CA ALA A 273 21.86 20.80 25.96
C ALA A 273 21.42 21.42 27.31
N LEU A 274 20.15 21.84 27.42
CA LEU A 274 19.58 22.37 28.67
C LEU A 274 19.56 21.33 29.77
N LYS A 275 19.16 20.09 29.48
CA LYS A 275 19.19 18.97 30.44
C LYS A 275 20.63 18.69 30.93
N LYS A 276 21.61 18.69 30.01
CA LYS A 276 23.00 18.50 30.35
C LYS A 276 23.52 19.61 31.30
N ARG A 277 23.13 20.86 31.06
CA ARG A 277 23.44 21.98 31.95
C ARG A 277 22.79 21.81 33.33
N LEU A 278 21.52 21.44 33.37
CA LEU A 278 20.81 21.16 34.63
C LEU A 278 21.50 20.08 35.44
N ILE A 279 21.90 18.97 34.80
CA ILE A 279 22.66 17.89 35.45
C ILE A 279 23.97 18.41 36.03
N ALA A 280 24.71 19.21 35.25
CA ALA A 280 25.99 19.77 35.71
C ALA A 280 25.81 20.73 36.89
N GLU A 281 24.80 21.61 36.86
CA GLU A 281 24.49 22.56 37.94
C GLU A 281 24.07 21.80 39.23
N LYS A 282 23.23 20.79 39.12
CA LYS A 282 22.83 19.94 40.26
C LYS A 282 24.01 19.20 40.85
N ALA A 283 24.86 18.60 40.03
CA ALA A 283 26.07 17.95 40.50
C ALA A 283 27.04 18.96 41.18
N ALA A 284 27.18 20.18 40.62
CA ALA A 284 28.01 21.22 41.20
C ALA A 284 27.52 21.70 42.57
N GLY A 285 26.21 21.83 42.76
CA GLY A 285 25.58 22.20 44.05
C GLY A 285 25.42 21.06 45.05
N PHE A 286 25.75 19.85 44.66
CA PHE A 286 25.57 18.67 45.52
C PHE A 286 26.56 18.65 46.69
N ALA A 287 26.06 18.55 47.90
CA ALA A 287 26.82 18.46 49.17
C ALA A 287 26.25 17.29 49.99
N PRO A 288 26.77 16.08 49.82
CA PRO A 288 26.25 14.89 50.51
C PRO A 288 26.59 14.92 51.99
N GLN A 289 25.67 14.44 52.81
CA GLN A 289 25.89 14.25 54.25
C GLN A 289 26.38 12.84 54.59
N THR A 290 26.27 11.92 53.63
CA THR A 290 26.62 10.49 53.81
C THR A 290 27.36 9.97 52.57
N ASP A 291 28.02 8.80 52.73
CA ASP A 291 28.72 8.11 51.63
C ASP A 291 27.77 7.50 50.58
N LYS A 292 26.48 7.40 50.88
CA LYS A 292 25.45 6.91 49.97
C LYS A 292 24.32 7.94 49.89
N THR A 293 23.81 8.24 48.66
CA THR A 293 22.71 9.19 48.47
C THR A 293 21.92 8.86 47.22
N ALA A 294 20.60 8.92 47.33
CA ALA A 294 19.66 8.91 46.20
C ALA A 294 19.23 10.33 45.83
N VAL A 295 19.16 10.63 44.54
CA VAL A 295 18.65 11.89 43.99
C VAL A 295 17.53 11.58 43.04
N PHE A 296 16.39 12.24 43.19
CA PHE A 296 15.23 12.08 42.33
C PHE A 296 15.10 13.28 41.41
N GLU A 297 14.96 13.02 40.13
CA GLU A 297 14.83 14.05 39.09
C GLU A 297 13.90 13.61 37.98
N ASP A 298 12.81 14.32 37.78
CA ASP A 298 11.81 13.99 36.77
C ASP A 298 12.29 14.30 35.35
N GLY A 299 11.83 13.49 34.39
CA GLY A 299 12.02 13.73 32.95
C GLY A 299 13.42 13.43 32.42
N LEU A 300 14.26 12.71 33.17
CA LEU A 300 15.55 12.21 32.72
C LEU A 300 15.40 10.78 32.14
N ASP A 301 16.03 10.55 31.00
CA ASP A 301 16.18 9.21 30.44
C ASP A 301 17.35 8.44 31.11
N ILE A 302 17.51 7.16 30.77
CA ILE A 302 18.51 6.29 31.39
C ILE A 302 19.94 6.80 31.17
N LYS A 303 20.24 7.42 30.03
CA LYS A 303 21.57 7.98 29.74
C LYS A 303 21.82 9.27 30.52
N GLU A 304 20.77 10.09 30.66
CA GLU A 304 20.81 11.30 31.48
C GLU A 304 20.95 10.99 32.95
N LEU A 305 20.27 9.92 33.44
CA LEU A 305 20.46 9.41 34.80
C LEU A 305 21.86 8.89 35.03
N GLN A 306 22.47 8.18 34.07
CA GLN A 306 23.87 7.79 34.13
C GLN A 306 24.79 8.99 34.27
N LEU A 307 24.59 10.02 33.41
CA LEU A 307 25.38 11.25 33.48
C LEU A 307 25.25 11.95 34.85
N LEU A 308 24.04 11.96 35.41
CA LEU A 308 23.81 12.57 36.72
C LEU A 308 24.50 11.74 37.83
N ALA A 309 24.29 10.43 37.89
CA ALA A 309 24.90 9.55 38.87
C ALA A 309 26.43 9.62 38.82
N ASP A 310 27.01 9.58 37.61
CA ASP A 310 28.46 9.70 37.41
C ASP A 310 29.02 11.04 37.89
N ALA A 311 28.34 12.16 37.49
CA ALA A 311 28.73 13.50 37.94
C ALA A 311 28.67 13.66 39.48
N LEU A 312 27.67 13.06 40.12
CA LEU A 312 27.57 13.03 41.59
C LEU A 312 28.69 12.20 42.24
N CYS A 313 29.03 11.03 41.66
CA CYS A 313 30.16 10.21 42.12
C CYS A 313 31.51 10.91 41.95
N VAL A 314 31.75 11.54 40.82
CA VAL A 314 32.99 12.32 40.58
C VAL A 314 33.12 13.47 41.58
N LYS A 315 32.01 14.14 41.90
CA LYS A 315 32.00 15.26 42.87
C LYS A 315 32.24 14.86 44.29
N ALA A 316 31.60 13.77 44.75
CA ALA A 316 31.48 13.47 46.17
C ALA A 316 31.94 12.04 46.59
N GLY A 317 32.33 11.21 45.64
CA GLY A 317 32.65 9.80 45.90
C GLY A 317 31.47 9.00 46.43
N GLY A 318 31.73 7.81 46.97
CA GLY A 318 30.72 6.94 47.56
C GLY A 318 29.76 6.33 46.54
N ILE A 319 28.54 5.93 46.95
CA ILE A 319 27.50 5.36 46.12
C ILE A 319 26.43 6.43 45.86
N ARG A 320 26.21 6.77 44.60
CA ARG A 320 25.26 7.80 44.18
C ARG A 320 24.23 7.21 43.25
N GLY A 321 22.95 7.34 43.62
CA GLY A 321 21.81 6.93 42.80
C GLY A 321 21.05 8.12 42.22
N ALA A 322 20.79 8.10 40.94
CA ALA A 322 19.89 9.02 40.24
C ALA A 322 18.64 8.26 39.78
N PHE A 323 17.47 8.82 40.05
CA PHE A 323 16.18 8.19 39.80
C PHE A 323 15.26 9.15 39.05
N SER A 324 14.49 8.64 38.09
CA SER A 324 13.49 9.41 37.35
C SER A 324 12.22 8.58 37.17
N GLY A 325 11.07 9.15 37.51
CA GLY A 325 9.77 8.50 37.39
C GLY A 325 8.79 9.02 38.44
N ALA A 326 7.59 8.45 38.46
CA ALA A 326 6.52 8.82 39.36
C ALA A 326 5.68 7.60 39.76
N GLY A 327 4.91 7.73 40.86
CA GLY A 327 3.95 6.69 41.27
C GLY A 327 4.59 5.37 41.69
N GLY A 328 5.80 5.38 42.22
CA GLY A 328 6.48 4.16 42.71
C GLY A 328 7.16 3.35 41.59
N ALA A 329 7.28 3.88 40.38
CA ALA A 329 7.99 3.25 39.25
C ALA A 329 9.07 4.21 38.74
N PHE A 330 10.36 3.82 38.92
CA PHE A 330 11.51 4.64 38.58
C PHE A 330 12.46 3.93 37.62
N SER A 331 12.96 4.70 36.65
CA SER A 331 14.22 4.39 35.99
C SER A 331 15.36 4.87 36.89
N PHE A 332 16.48 4.14 36.96
CA PHE A 332 17.59 4.50 37.82
C PHE A 332 18.95 4.29 37.16
N ALA A 333 19.91 5.06 37.60
CA ALA A 333 21.34 4.77 37.48
C ALA A 333 22.03 4.95 38.85
N ILE A 334 22.84 3.98 39.26
CA ILE A 334 23.61 4.01 40.50
C ILE A 334 25.08 3.84 40.16
N CYS A 335 25.90 4.74 40.63
CA CYS A 335 27.35 4.79 40.42
C CYS A 335 28.10 4.64 41.72
N GLY A 336 29.29 4.01 41.68
CA GLY A 336 30.16 3.84 42.81
C GLY A 336 31.42 3.03 42.48
N GLU A 337 32.30 2.85 43.46
CA GLU A 337 33.41 1.93 43.32
C GLU A 337 32.88 0.50 43.12
N GLU A 338 33.46 -0.27 42.20
CA GLU A 338 32.87 -1.51 41.66
C GLU A 338 32.49 -2.52 42.75
N THR A 339 33.41 -2.77 43.70
CA THR A 339 33.20 -3.76 44.77
C THR A 339 32.09 -3.31 45.73
N ALA A 340 32.18 -2.06 46.20
CA ALA A 340 31.16 -1.49 47.09
C ALA A 340 29.79 -1.38 46.42
N LEU A 341 29.76 -1.05 45.10
CA LEU A 341 28.56 -0.95 44.32
C LEU A 341 27.91 -2.32 44.08
N GLU A 342 28.70 -3.38 43.88
CA GLU A 342 28.17 -4.74 43.68
C GLU A 342 27.44 -5.22 44.94
N ASP A 343 28.06 -5.05 46.12
CA ASP A 343 27.45 -5.39 47.39
C ASP A 343 26.17 -4.57 47.66
N PHE A 344 26.22 -3.27 47.41
CA PHE A 344 25.05 -2.40 47.55
C PHE A 344 23.93 -2.79 46.62
N PHE A 345 24.26 -3.04 45.34
CA PHE A 345 23.25 -3.38 44.32
C PHE A 345 22.62 -4.74 44.58
N ALA A 346 23.34 -5.70 45.16
CA ALA A 346 22.76 -6.96 45.62
C ALA A 346 21.67 -6.71 46.68
N LYS A 347 21.94 -5.84 47.67
CA LYS A 347 20.98 -5.42 48.72
C LYS A 347 19.81 -4.68 48.09
N PHE A 348 20.06 -3.78 47.13
CA PHE A 348 19.03 -3.03 46.40
C PHE A 348 18.05 -3.96 45.64
N LYS A 349 18.58 -4.98 44.97
CA LYS A 349 17.76 -6.02 44.30
C LYS A 349 16.97 -6.91 45.28
N ALA A 350 17.55 -7.18 46.45
CA ALA A 350 16.86 -7.98 47.48
C ALA A 350 15.71 -7.19 48.13
N ALA A 351 15.86 -5.87 48.26
CA ALA A 351 14.85 -4.99 48.87
C ALA A 351 13.70 -4.62 47.92
N PHE A 352 13.98 -4.48 46.63
CA PHE A 352 13.03 -3.92 45.66
C PHE A 352 12.86 -4.80 44.42
N ASN A 353 11.66 -4.73 43.83
CA ASN A 353 11.41 -5.34 42.53
C ASN A 353 12.17 -4.57 41.44
N THR A 354 13.38 -5.05 41.12
CA THR A 354 14.32 -4.36 40.26
C THR A 354 14.62 -5.17 38.99
N ARG A 355 14.57 -4.52 37.84
CA ARG A 355 15.04 -5.05 36.55
C ARG A 355 16.20 -4.21 36.07
N GLY A 356 17.38 -4.81 35.94
CA GLY A 356 18.56 -4.10 35.48
C GLY A 356 19.85 -4.72 35.93
N GLY A 357 20.95 -4.03 35.62
CA GLY A 357 22.32 -4.44 35.93
C GLY A 357 23.32 -3.49 35.29
N GLY A 358 24.57 -3.87 35.23
CA GLY A 358 25.63 -3.07 34.62
C GLY A 358 26.99 -3.58 35.03
N ARG A 359 28.04 -2.85 34.68
CA ARG A 359 29.46 -3.14 34.99
C ARG A 359 30.24 -1.82 34.99
N ASN A 360 31.49 -1.87 35.36
CA ASN A 360 32.40 -0.72 35.35
C ASN A 360 31.91 0.46 36.21
N GLY A 361 31.49 0.18 37.45
CA GLY A 361 31.10 1.22 38.41
C GLY A 361 29.71 1.83 38.19
N ILE A 362 28.89 1.30 37.25
CA ILE A 362 27.52 1.75 37.03
C ILE A 362 26.53 0.58 36.97
N ARG A 363 25.39 0.73 37.68
CA ARG A 363 24.21 -0.15 37.59
C ARG A 363 23.01 0.68 37.18
N GLN A 364 22.20 0.17 36.27
CA GLN A 364 21.04 0.89 35.74
C GLN A 364 19.87 -0.04 35.49
N GLY A 365 18.67 0.52 35.43
CA GLY A 365 17.45 -0.27 35.17
C GLY A 365 16.19 0.44 35.60
N THR A 366 15.21 -0.37 36.00
CA THR A 366 13.93 0.09 36.54
C THR A 366 13.71 -0.55 37.93
N VAL A 367 13.04 0.18 38.82
CA VAL A 367 12.70 -0.27 40.16
C VAL A 367 11.25 0.14 40.46
N CYS A 368 10.52 -0.74 41.18
CA CYS A 368 9.22 -0.43 41.75
C CYS A 368 9.38 -0.36 43.29
N ALA A 369 9.34 0.86 43.83
CA ALA A 369 9.44 1.15 45.27
C ALA A 369 9.05 2.60 45.55
N ASP A 370 8.75 2.94 46.80
CA ASP A 370 8.53 4.32 47.19
C ASP A 370 9.85 5.09 47.36
N CYS A 371 9.82 6.41 47.04
CA CYS A 371 10.98 7.29 47.18
C CYS A 371 11.60 7.19 48.58
N ALA A 372 10.78 7.24 49.65
CA ALA A 372 11.26 7.18 51.04
C ALA A 372 11.91 5.84 51.39
N GLU A 373 11.47 4.74 50.77
CA GLU A 373 12.10 3.43 50.97
C GLU A 373 13.45 3.34 50.28
N ILE A 374 13.55 3.90 49.05
CA ILE A 374 14.81 4.00 48.32
C ILE A 374 15.80 4.87 49.10
N GLU A 375 15.39 6.08 49.54
CA GLU A 375 16.24 6.96 50.35
C GLU A 375 16.74 6.30 51.63
N ARG A 376 15.88 5.57 52.34
CA ARG A 376 16.25 4.85 53.54
C ARG A 376 17.38 3.84 53.27
N LEU A 377 17.29 3.07 52.19
CA LEU A 377 18.34 2.11 51.84
C LEU A 377 19.68 2.80 51.52
N PHE A 378 19.68 4.02 51.06
CA PHE A 378 20.89 4.81 50.81
C PHE A 378 21.44 5.47 52.10
N THR A 379 20.69 5.48 53.20
CA THR A 379 21.13 6.02 54.50
C THR A 379 21.59 4.94 55.49
N GLU A 380 21.23 3.68 55.23
CA GLU A 380 21.72 2.50 55.92
C GLU A 380 23.10 2.05 55.39
#